data_ca171f9e9d032dce501421d2bf8a0017
#
_entry.id   ca171f9e9d032dce501421d2bf8a0017
#
_cell.length_a   1.000
_cell.length_b   1.000
_cell.length_c   1.000
_cell.angle_alpha   90.00
_cell.angle_beta   90.00
_cell.angle_gamma   90.00
#
_symmetry.space_group_name_H-M   'P 1'
#
loop_
_entity.id
_entity.type
_entity.pdbx_description
1 polymer ?
#
loop_
_entity_poly.entity_id
_entity_poly.type
_entity_poly.pdbx_seq_one_letter_code
_entity_poly.pdbx_strand_id
1 'polypeptide(L)'
;HFFRLVNRHGDFSPLKFTADIQPMATQVIEFNAAEKTRGNWFFHCHILYHMMSGMGRIFTYEDSPPNPQLPHPMRALQHVYDMDRKWYLTVNNDFASNGNIGDLEFGGTRWSVQGEWQIGYKDTRGYEAEGRLGRYIGEKQWLYPYIGVDWTCRKGEAGERNMFRQTTKKDREVDGTLGVRYTLPLLLIGDARIDTDGKARLQLERDDIPLTSRLRLSFSLNTDRDYSVGLHYILTSHLSVSTNYDNNLHWGVGLMLTY
;
A
#
# COMPACT_ATOMS: atom_id res chain seq x y z
N HIS A 1 1.65 21.34 -24.46
CA HIS A 1 0.70 20.81 -25.43
C HIS A 1 -0.68 20.71 -24.81
N PHE A 2 -1.71 21.07 -25.58
CA PHE A 2 -3.09 20.71 -25.26
C PHE A 2 -3.32 19.27 -25.74
N PHE A 3 -4.15 18.53 -25.02
CA PHE A 3 -4.50 17.16 -25.33
C PHE A 3 -6.01 16.92 -25.27
N ARG A 4 -6.47 15.85 -25.84
CA ARG A 4 -7.83 15.33 -25.70
C ARG A 4 -7.83 14.06 -24.89
N LEU A 5 -8.90 13.83 -24.13
CA LEU A 5 -9.13 12.51 -23.55
C LEU A 5 -9.73 11.61 -24.61
N VAL A 6 -9.14 10.45 -24.83
CA VAL A 6 -9.69 9.44 -25.75
C VAL A 6 -10.92 8.82 -25.08
N ASN A 7 -12.07 9.15 -25.60
CA ASN A 7 -13.37 8.70 -25.10
C ASN A 7 -14.37 8.54 -26.25
N ARG A 8 -15.64 8.23 -25.93
CA ARG A 8 -16.71 8.04 -26.91
C ARG A 8 -17.06 9.28 -27.76
N HIS A 9 -16.59 10.45 -27.40
CA HIS A 9 -16.85 11.68 -28.12
C HIS A 9 -15.87 11.97 -29.25
N GLY A 10 -14.78 11.19 -29.33
CA GLY A 10 -13.77 11.28 -30.41
C GLY A 10 -13.26 12.70 -30.59
N ASP A 11 -13.29 13.19 -31.82
CA ASP A 11 -12.81 14.53 -32.19
C ASP A 11 -13.57 15.70 -31.54
N PHE A 12 -14.75 15.45 -31.00
CA PHE A 12 -15.54 16.45 -30.25
C PHE A 12 -15.13 16.57 -28.79
N SER A 13 -14.18 15.75 -28.32
CA SER A 13 -13.61 15.92 -26.98
C SER A 13 -12.90 17.26 -26.87
N PRO A 14 -13.17 18.07 -25.82
CA PRO A 14 -12.54 19.36 -25.67
C PRO A 14 -11.03 19.22 -25.43
N LEU A 15 -10.26 20.17 -25.91
CA LEU A 15 -8.84 20.27 -25.60
C LEU A 15 -8.67 20.66 -24.12
N LYS A 16 -7.79 19.93 -23.46
CA LYS A 16 -7.43 20.11 -22.05
C LYS A 16 -5.92 20.23 -21.89
N PHE A 17 -5.48 20.74 -20.77
CA PHE A 17 -4.07 20.76 -20.37
C PHE A 17 -3.85 20.10 -19.02
N THR A 18 -4.94 19.74 -18.32
CA THR A 18 -4.95 18.90 -17.13
C THR A 18 -6.07 17.87 -17.21
N ALA A 19 -5.86 16.70 -16.60
CA ALA A 19 -6.88 15.66 -16.46
C ALA A 19 -6.87 15.15 -15.02
N ASP A 20 -8.05 14.99 -14.46
CA ASP A 20 -8.24 14.34 -13.17
C ASP A 20 -8.29 12.82 -13.39
N ILE A 21 -7.37 12.11 -12.72
CA ILE A 21 -7.27 10.64 -12.81
C ILE A 21 -7.47 10.11 -11.39
N GLN A 22 -8.60 9.46 -11.20
CA GLN A 22 -8.94 8.85 -9.91
C GLN A 22 -7.96 7.70 -9.58
N PRO A 23 -7.74 7.39 -8.29
CA PRO A 23 -6.97 6.23 -7.89
C PRO A 23 -7.44 4.96 -8.62
N MET A 24 -6.50 4.13 -9.07
CA MET A 24 -6.73 2.90 -9.83
C MET A 24 -7.38 3.09 -11.22
N ALA A 25 -7.57 4.34 -11.67
CA ALA A 25 -8.08 4.63 -13.00
C ALA A 25 -6.95 4.85 -14.00
N THR A 26 -7.26 4.64 -15.26
CA THR A 26 -6.39 4.94 -16.40
C THR A 26 -7.11 5.85 -17.36
N GLN A 27 -6.43 6.91 -17.80
CA GLN A 27 -6.92 7.79 -18.86
C GLN A 27 -5.96 7.75 -20.04
N VAL A 28 -6.51 7.64 -21.23
CA VAL A 28 -5.73 7.74 -22.46
C VAL A 28 -5.87 9.17 -22.99
N ILE A 29 -4.76 9.81 -23.25
CA ILE A 29 -4.70 11.16 -23.80
C ILE A 29 -4.09 11.11 -25.20
N GLU A 30 -4.57 11.99 -26.06
CA GLU A 30 -4.06 12.19 -27.41
C GLU A 30 -3.66 13.66 -27.59
N PHE A 31 -2.47 13.91 -28.11
CA PHE A 31 -1.99 15.24 -28.42
C PHE A 31 -1.23 15.27 -29.73
N ASN A 32 -1.23 16.44 -30.37
CA ASN A 32 -0.49 16.64 -31.60
C ASN A 32 0.94 17.11 -31.29
N ALA A 33 1.91 16.30 -31.65
CA ALA A 33 3.33 16.64 -31.60
C ALA A 33 3.70 17.48 -32.82
N ALA A 34 3.27 18.75 -32.87
CA ALA A 34 3.52 19.64 -33.98
C ALA A 34 4.97 20.13 -34.00
N GLU A 35 5.54 20.22 -35.19
CA GLU A 35 6.93 20.63 -35.42
C GLU A 35 7.28 22.01 -34.83
N LYS A 36 6.30 22.93 -34.77
CA LYS A 36 6.45 24.28 -34.21
C LYS A 36 6.64 24.31 -32.69
N THR A 37 6.40 23.19 -32.00
CA THR A 37 6.45 23.06 -30.55
C THR A 37 7.63 22.21 -30.08
N ARG A 38 8.72 22.16 -30.86
CA ARG A 38 9.95 21.44 -30.51
C ARG A 38 10.50 21.90 -29.16
N GLY A 39 11.20 21.00 -28.51
CA GLY A 39 11.83 21.23 -27.20
C GLY A 39 11.53 20.12 -26.20
N ASN A 40 11.85 20.39 -24.95
CA ASN A 40 11.59 19.48 -23.86
C ASN A 40 10.29 19.88 -23.14
N TRP A 41 9.34 18.97 -23.10
CA TRP A 41 8.03 19.21 -22.50
C TRP A 41 7.86 18.38 -21.26
N PHE A 42 7.68 19.05 -20.11
CA PHE A 42 7.50 18.37 -18.83
C PHE A 42 6.04 17.99 -18.64
N PHE A 43 5.79 16.68 -18.62
CA PHE A 43 4.50 16.06 -18.29
C PHE A 43 4.55 15.55 -16.85
N HIS A 44 3.69 16.06 -15.98
CA HIS A 44 3.82 15.79 -14.55
C HIS A 44 2.47 15.81 -13.82
N CYS A 45 2.44 15.21 -12.65
CA CYS A 45 1.33 15.33 -11.72
C CYS A 45 1.31 16.73 -11.11
N HIS A 46 0.14 17.34 -11.03
CA HIS A 46 -0.04 18.65 -10.41
C HIS A 46 -0.05 18.63 -8.87
N ILE A 47 -0.14 17.46 -8.25
CA ILE A 47 0.09 17.30 -6.81
C ILE A 47 1.60 17.38 -6.59
N LEU A 48 2.06 18.45 -5.95
CA LEU A 48 3.48 18.78 -5.89
C LEU A 48 4.34 17.66 -5.30
N TYR A 49 3.91 17.04 -4.22
CA TYR A 49 4.71 15.99 -3.61
C TYR A 49 4.77 14.72 -4.46
N HIS A 50 3.72 14.40 -5.24
CA HIS A 50 3.77 13.31 -6.22
C HIS A 50 4.76 13.63 -7.35
N MET A 51 4.72 14.86 -7.87
CA MET A 51 5.66 15.31 -8.87
C MET A 51 7.11 15.21 -8.38
N MET A 52 7.37 15.67 -7.16
CA MET A 52 8.70 15.65 -6.55
C MET A 52 9.16 14.22 -6.20
N SER A 53 8.22 13.31 -5.96
CA SER A 53 8.49 11.89 -5.77
C SER A 53 8.71 11.12 -7.09
N GLY A 54 8.78 11.80 -8.23
CA GLY A 54 9.10 11.21 -9.53
C GLY A 54 7.90 11.02 -10.47
N MET A 55 6.70 11.51 -10.12
CA MET A 55 5.55 11.47 -11.02
C MET A 55 5.65 12.58 -12.08
N GLY A 56 6.68 12.50 -12.89
CA GLY A 56 6.99 13.41 -13.99
C GLY A 56 7.78 12.71 -15.09
N ARG A 57 7.59 13.16 -16.33
CA ARG A 57 8.32 12.68 -17.51
C ARG A 57 8.60 13.85 -18.44
N ILE A 58 9.64 13.72 -19.22
CA ILE A 58 9.98 14.71 -20.23
C ILE A 58 9.76 14.08 -21.60
N PHE A 59 8.92 14.74 -22.41
CA PHE A 59 8.81 14.44 -23.82
C PHE A 59 9.81 15.28 -24.59
N THR A 60 10.64 14.62 -25.38
CA THR A 60 11.69 15.26 -26.17
C THR A 60 11.48 14.89 -27.65
N TYR A 61 11.65 15.86 -28.53
CA TYR A 61 11.69 15.61 -29.96
C TYR A 61 13.09 15.12 -30.36
N GLU A 62 13.14 14.19 -31.33
CA GLU A 62 14.38 13.51 -31.72
C GLU A 62 15.47 14.50 -32.15
N ASP A 63 15.11 15.57 -32.85
CA ASP A 63 16.03 16.61 -33.37
C ASP A 63 16.11 17.84 -32.43
N SER A 64 15.68 17.72 -31.18
CA SER A 64 15.81 18.85 -30.25
C SER A 64 17.28 19.09 -29.91
N PRO A 65 17.73 20.36 -29.86
CA PRO A 65 19.08 20.65 -29.43
C PRO A 65 19.31 20.20 -27.99
N PRO A 66 20.54 19.80 -27.63
CA PRO A 66 20.87 19.43 -26.25
C PRO A 66 20.45 20.52 -25.27
N ASN A 67 19.82 20.15 -24.17
CA ASN A 67 19.45 21.10 -23.13
C ASN A 67 20.73 21.53 -22.37
N PRO A 68 21.10 22.83 -22.37
CA PRO A 68 22.28 23.30 -21.65
C PRO A 68 22.23 23.05 -20.13
N GLN A 69 21.04 22.95 -19.55
CA GLN A 69 20.84 22.62 -18.14
C GLN A 69 20.99 21.13 -17.84
N LEU A 70 21.06 20.30 -18.89
CA LEU A 70 21.20 18.85 -18.77
C LEU A 70 22.36 18.35 -19.64
N PRO A 71 23.62 18.74 -19.33
CA PRO A 71 24.78 18.48 -20.20
C PRO A 71 25.09 16.96 -20.33
N HIS A 72 24.63 16.15 -19.38
CA HIS A 72 24.85 14.70 -19.37
C HIS A 72 23.54 13.93 -19.18
N PRO A 73 22.63 13.88 -20.16
CA PRO A 73 21.30 13.30 -20.01
C PRO A 73 21.34 11.83 -19.58
N MET A 74 22.30 11.04 -20.06
CA MET A 74 22.45 9.64 -19.66
C MET A 74 22.84 9.47 -18.18
N ARG A 75 23.67 10.37 -17.63
CA ARG A 75 23.96 10.34 -16.17
C ARG A 75 22.77 10.75 -15.34
N ALA A 76 22.01 11.74 -15.79
CA ALA A 76 20.78 12.14 -15.12
C ALA A 76 19.74 11.01 -15.14
N LEU A 77 19.59 10.33 -16.26
CA LEU A 77 18.72 9.16 -16.40
C LEU A 77 19.17 8.02 -15.46
N GLN A 78 20.47 7.74 -15.40
CA GLN A 78 21.02 6.74 -14.48
C GLN A 78 20.70 7.10 -13.04
N HIS A 79 20.86 8.36 -12.66
CA HIS A 79 20.52 8.84 -11.31
C HIS A 79 19.03 8.61 -10.98
N VAL A 80 18.13 8.86 -11.94
CA VAL A 80 16.68 8.57 -11.76
C VAL A 80 16.46 7.07 -11.54
N TYR A 81 17.09 6.21 -12.32
CA TYR A 81 17.00 4.76 -12.11
C TYR A 81 17.55 4.31 -10.76
N ASP A 82 18.65 4.90 -10.30
CA ASP A 82 19.23 4.59 -9.00
C ASP A 82 18.31 5.04 -7.85
N MET A 83 17.64 6.20 -8.03
CA MET A 83 16.62 6.67 -7.09
C MET A 83 15.39 5.77 -7.06
N ASP A 84 14.93 5.32 -8.24
CA ASP A 84 13.77 4.44 -8.38
C ASP A 84 14.00 3.04 -7.77
N ARG A 85 15.25 2.62 -7.63
CA ARG A 85 15.66 1.34 -7.04
C ARG A 85 15.94 1.40 -5.55
N LYS A 86 15.86 2.58 -4.92
CA LYS A 86 16.08 2.71 -3.48
C LYS A 86 15.01 1.97 -2.71
N TRP A 87 15.44 1.43 -1.59
CA TRP A 87 14.55 0.82 -0.63
C TRP A 87 14.25 1.81 0.48
N TYR A 88 13.02 1.83 0.92
CA TYR A 88 12.52 2.70 1.96
C TYR A 88 11.94 1.86 3.08
N LEU A 89 12.12 2.33 4.30
CA LEU A 89 11.53 1.74 5.48
C LEU A 89 10.38 2.63 5.92
N THR A 90 9.20 2.04 6.08
CA THR A 90 8.05 2.63 6.76
C THR A 90 7.73 1.80 7.97
N VAL A 91 7.40 2.43 9.08
CA VAL A 91 7.00 1.76 10.32
C VAL A 91 5.83 2.50 10.92
N ASN A 92 4.76 1.79 11.23
CA ASN A 92 3.67 2.28 12.04
C ASN A 92 3.61 1.45 13.31
N ASN A 93 3.49 2.12 14.44
CA ASN A 93 3.40 1.43 15.72
C ASN A 93 2.42 2.12 16.65
N ASP A 94 1.37 1.42 17.03
CA ASP A 94 0.33 1.88 17.95
C ASP A 94 0.58 1.32 19.35
N PHE A 95 0.90 2.18 20.29
CA PHE A 95 1.02 1.90 21.72
C PHE A 95 -0.34 2.12 22.39
N ALA A 96 -1.23 1.16 22.24
CA ALA A 96 -2.57 1.24 22.79
C ALA A 96 -2.65 0.62 24.21
N SER A 97 -3.67 0.97 24.97
CA SER A 97 -3.88 0.46 26.35
C SER A 97 -4.17 -1.04 26.41
N ASN A 98 -4.59 -1.64 25.30
CA ASN A 98 -4.91 -3.07 25.17
C ASN A 98 -3.74 -3.91 24.65
N GLY A 99 -2.77 -3.29 23.98
CA GLY A 99 -1.63 -3.99 23.38
C GLY A 99 -0.77 -3.05 22.53
N ASN A 100 0.25 -3.62 21.93
CA ASN A 100 1.07 -2.98 20.91
C ASN A 100 0.74 -3.60 19.55
N ILE A 101 0.36 -2.76 18.59
CA ILE A 101 0.00 -3.16 17.23
C ILE A 101 0.86 -2.37 16.28
N GLY A 102 1.47 -3.03 15.32
CA GLY A 102 2.28 -2.32 14.36
C GLY A 102 2.54 -3.10 13.10
N ASP A 103 3.04 -2.35 12.13
CA ASP A 103 3.49 -2.85 10.86
C ASP A 103 4.80 -2.19 10.46
N LEU A 104 5.55 -2.88 9.63
CA LEU A 104 6.71 -2.35 8.94
C LEU A 104 6.69 -2.80 7.49
N GLU A 105 7.15 -1.93 6.62
CA GLU A 105 7.45 -2.27 5.24
C GLU A 105 8.84 -1.77 4.87
N PHE A 106 9.69 -2.67 4.41
CA PHE A 106 10.98 -2.36 3.81
C PHE A 106 10.95 -2.78 2.34
N GLY A 107 10.80 -1.82 1.45
CA GLY A 107 10.55 -2.11 0.05
C GLY A 107 11.10 -1.09 -0.93
N GLY A 108 11.25 -1.54 -2.15
CA GLY A 108 11.52 -0.74 -3.33
C GLY A 108 10.31 -0.72 -4.26
N THR A 109 10.53 -0.41 -5.52
CA THR A 109 9.46 -0.29 -6.54
C THR A 109 8.65 -1.57 -6.72
N ARG A 110 9.27 -2.74 -6.54
CA ARG A 110 8.63 -4.03 -6.84
C ARG A 110 8.75 -5.05 -5.72
N TRP A 111 9.85 -5.10 -5.02
CA TRP A 111 10.07 -6.02 -3.94
C TRP A 111 9.79 -5.37 -2.62
N SER A 112 9.13 -6.09 -1.71
CA SER A 112 8.80 -5.61 -0.38
C SER A 112 8.96 -6.75 0.63
N VAL A 113 9.55 -6.41 1.76
CA VAL A 113 9.52 -7.19 2.99
C VAL A 113 8.55 -6.50 3.92
N GLN A 114 7.52 -7.19 4.35
CA GLN A 114 6.48 -6.67 5.24
C GLN A 114 6.50 -7.45 6.54
N GLY A 115 6.28 -6.76 7.64
CA GLY A 115 6.12 -7.37 8.94
C GLY A 115 4.92 -6.73 9.65
N GLU A 116 4.11 -7.53 10.30
CA GLU A 116 2.96 -7.08 11.09
C GLU A 116 3.04 -7.77 12.46
N TRP A 117 2.68 -7.07 13.52
CA TRP A 117 2.63 -7.65 14.86
C TRP A 117 1.48 -7.08 15.68
N GLN A 118 1.00 -7.94 16.56
CA GLN A 118 -0.03 -7.63 17.53
C GLN A 118 0.34 -8.32 18.84
N ILE A 119 0.62 -7.55 19.89
CA ILE A 119 1.10 -8.04 21.18
C ILE A 119 0.18 -7.53 22.28
N GLY A 120 -0.60 -8.43 22.89
CA GLY A 120 -1.45 -8.10 24.04
C GLY A 120 -0.64 -7.94 25.32
N TYR A 121 -0.92 -6.89 26.11
CA TYR A 121 -0.22 -6.67 27.40
C TYR A 121 -0.67 -7.59 28.52
N LYS A 122 -1.77 -8.30 28.33
CA LYS A 122 -2.23 -9.31 29.31
C LYS A 122 -1.85 -10.70 28.80
N ASP A 123 -1.34 -11.55 29.67
CA ASP A 123 -0.92 -12.93 29.36
C ASP A 123 -2.01 -13.78 28.69
N THR A 124 -3.27 -13.43 28.89
CA THR A 124 -4.41 -14.12 28.28
C THR A 124 -4.65 -13.76 26.82
N ARG A 125 -4.07 -12.66 26.32
CA ARG A 125 -4.33 -12.12 25.00
C ARG A 125 -3.36 -12.62 23.93
N GLY A 126 -2.18 -13.10 24.34
CA GLY A 126 -1.18 -13.65 23.43
C GLY A 126 -0.51 -12.61 22.53
N TYR A 127 0.16 -13.12 21.51
CA TYR A 127 0.80 -12.31 20.48
C TYR A 127 0.70 -13.01 19.11
N GLU A 128 0.73 -12.21 18.06
CA GLU A 128 0.78 -12.63 16.67
C GLU A 128 1.79 -11.77 15.95
N ALA A 129 2.63 -12.39 15.13
CA ALA A 129 3.57 -11.69 14.29
C ALA A 129 3.63 -12.39 12.92
N GLU A 130 3.61 -11.62 11.87
CA GLU A 130 3.71 -12.10 10.49
C GLU A 130 4.88 -11.43 9.80
N GLY A 131 5.61 -12.20 9.00
CA GLY A 131 6.67 -11.69 8.12
C GLY A 131 6.43 -12.16 6.71
N ARG A 132 6.49 -11.26 5.72
CA ARG A 132 6.23 -11.56 4.31
C ARG A 132 7.32 -11.01 3.42
N LEU A 133 7.71 -11.78 2.41
CA LEU A 133 8.56 -11.34 1.32
C LEU A 133 7.81 -11.57 0.01
N GLY A 134 7.57 -10.54 -0.74
CA GLY A 134 6.83 -10.64 -1.97
C GLY A 134 7.29 -9.66 -3.06
N ARG A 135 6.61 -9.76 -4.19
CA ARG A 135 6.90 -8.92 -5.34
C ARG A 135 5.63 -8.47 -6.03
N TYR A 136 5.50 -7.16 -6.23
CA TYR A 136 4.43 -6.58 -7.05
C TYR A 136 4.59 -6.95 -8.53
N ILE A 137 3.53 -7.48 -9.13
CA ILE A 137 3.49 -7.96 -10.52
C ILE A 137 2.55 -7.12 -11.37
N GLY A 138 2.86 -7.03 -12.66
CA GLY A 138 2.09 -6.29 -13.65
C GLY A 138 2.44 -4.80 -13.68
N GLU A 139 1.90 -4.09 -14.66
CA GLU A 139 2.11 -2.65 -14.84
C GLU A 139 1.47 -1.83 -13.71
N LYS A 140 0.31 -2.26 -13.26
CA LYS A 140 -0.48 -1.58 -12.22
C LYS A 140 -0.08 -1.95 -10.80
N GLN A 141 0.75 -2.98 -10.63
CA GLN A 141 1.25 -3.46 -9.33
C GLN A 141 0.12 -3.80 -8.33
N TRP A 142 -0.99 -4.32 -8.81
CA TRP A 142 -2.13 -4.69 -7.96
C TRP A 142 -1.99 -6.08 -7.35
N LEU A 143 -1.18 -6.94 -7.99
CA LEU A 143 -0.97 -8.31 -7.58
C LEU A 143 0.36 -8.44 -6.85
N TYR A 144 0.32 -8.98 -5.63
CA TYR A 144 1.47 -9.18 -4.76
C TYR A 144 1.51 -10.61 -4.23
N PRO A 145 2.05 -11.59 -5.01
CA PRO A 145 2.38 -12.90 -4.48
C PRO A 145 3.53 -12.81 -3.48
N TYR A 146 3.44 -13.59 -2.41
CA TYR A 146 4.43 -13.61 -1.34
C TYR A 146 4.61 -14.99 -0.71
N ILE A 147 5.74 -15.15 -0.06
CA ILE A 147 6.01 -16.20 0.92
C ILE A 147 6.15 -15.54 2.28
N GLY A 148 5.73 -16.22 3.33
CA GLY A 148 5.76 -15.64 4.66
C GLY A 148 5.94 -16.67 5.77
N VAL A 149 6.03 -16.14 6.97
CA VAL A 149 6.05 -16.90 8.23
C VAL A 149 5.10 -16.22 9.18
N ASP A 150 4.20 -17.00 9.75
CA ASP A 150 3.28 -16.58 10.79
C ASP A 150 3.72 -17.16 12.12
N TRP A 151 3.79 -16.34 13.12
CA TRP A 151 4.11 -16.74 14.48
C TRP A 151 2.99 -16.32 15.42
N THR A 152 2.21 -17.29 15.85
CA THR A 152 1.04 -17.08 16.70
C THR A 152 1.23 -17.76 18.04
N CYS A 153 0.89 -17.07 19.12
CA CYS A 153 0.77 -17.61 20.46
C CYS A 153 -0.50 -17.06 21.11
N ARG A 154 -1.60 -17.76 20.92
CA ARG A 154 -2.90 -17.38 21.50
C ARG A 154 -3.33 -18.42 22.52
N LYS A 155 -3.73 -17.97 23.70
CA LYS A 155 -4.42 -18.80 24.69
C LYS A 155 -5.92 -18.76 24.37
N GLY A 156 -6.34 -19.50 23.35
CA GLY A 156 -7.74 -19.59 22.95
C GLY A 156 -8.41 -20.86 23.44
N GLU A 157 -9.72 -20.91 23.35
CA GLU A 157 -10.48 -22.13 23.61
C GLU A 157 -10.12 -23.21 22.57
N ALA A 158 -9.74 -24.37 23.06
CA ALA A 158 -9.41 -25.50 22.19
C ALA A 158 -10.62 -25.90 21.33
N GLY A 159 -10.50 -25.83 20.00
CA GLY A 159 -11.50 -26.33 19.07
C GLY A 159 -12.32 -25.29 18.31
N GLU A 160 -11.99 -24.01 18.40
CA GLU A 160 -12.58 -23.02 17.48
C GLU A 160 -12.26 -23.34 16.02
N ARG A 161 -13.27 -23.20 15.16
CA ARG A 161 -13.16 -23.48 13.72
C ARG A 161 -13.38 -22.21 12.92
N ASN A 162 -12.56 -22.06 11.89
CA ASN A 162 -12.74 -20.99 10.90
C ASN A 162 -13.98 -21.20 10.02
N MET A 163 -14.25 -20.27 9.11
CA MET A 163 -15.37 -20.39 8.16
C MET A 163 -15.26 -21.62 7.26
N PHE A 164 -14.07 -22.15 7.03
CA PHE A 164 -13.80 -23.38 6.27
C PHE A 164 -13.88 -24.66 7.13
N ARG A 165 -14.30 -24.55 8.41
CA ARG A 165 -14.38 -25.63 9.39
C ARG A 165 -13.02 -26.24 9.78
N GLN A 166 -11.94 -25.55 9.51
CA GLN A 166 -10.58 -25.93 9.93
C GLN A 166 -10.32 -25.42 11.34
N THR A 167 -9.56 -26.14 12.13
CA THR A 167 -9.18 -25.71 13.49
C THR A 167 -8.09 -24.65 13.41
N THR A 168 -8.32 -23.46 13.95
CA THR A 168 -7.48 -22.28 13.73
C THR A 168 -6.58 -21.90 14.91
N LYS A 169 -6.80 -22.42 16.10
CA LYS A 169 -6.08 -21.97 17.29
C LYS A 169 -5.31 -23.11 17.94
N LYS A 170 -4.00 -22.94 17.98
CA LYS A 170 -3.06 -23.70 18.81
C LYS A 170 -2.40 -22.73 19.78
N ASP A 171 -2.00 -23.20 20.97
CA ASP A 171 -1.34 -22.36 22.01
C ASP A 171 -0.05 -21.71 21.52
N ARG A 172 0.67 -22.35 20.63
CA ARG A 172 1.88 -21.81 19.98
C ARG A 172 2.07 -22.47 18.62
N GLU A 173 2.12 -21.67 17.59
CA GLU A 173 2.27 -22.14 16.21
C GLU A 173 3.25 -21.24 15.45
N VAL A 174 4.08 -21.88 14.62
CA VAL A 174 4.92 -21.22 13.64
C VAL A 174 4.68 -21.91 12.32
N ASP A 175 4.10 -21.19 11.38
CA ASP A 175 3.72 -21.72 10.07
C ASP A 175 4.38 -20.93 8.95
N GLY A 176 4.85 -21.66 7.93
CA GLY A 176 5.20 -21.05 6.66
C GLY A 176 3.93 -20.77 5.88
N THR A 177 3.86 -19.64 5.19
CA THR A 177 2.70 -19.23 4.41
C THR A 177 3.07 -18.94 2.96
N LEU A 178 2.14 -19.27 2.06
CA LEU A 178 2.18 -18.88 0.66
C LEU A 178 0.88 -18.14 0.35
N GLY A 179 0.98 -16.93 -0.13
CA GLY A 179 -0.21 -16.13 -0.36
C GLY A 179 -0.11 -15.17 -1.53
N VAL A 180 -1.22 -14.52 -1.77
CA VAL A 180 -1.37 -13.49 -2.78
C VAL A 180 -2.26 -12.37 -2.24
N ARG A 181 -1.76 -11.15 -2.29
CA ARG A 181 -2.54 -9.95 -2.03
C ARG A 181 -2.95 -9.32 -3.36
N TYR A 182 -4.15 -8.81 -3.41
CA TYR A 182 -4.68 -8.12 -4.57
C TYR A 182 -5.36 -6.81 -4.16
N THR A 183 -4.95 -5.73 -4.80
CA THR A 183 -5.58 -4.42 -4.58
C THR A 183 -6.87 -4.33 -5.37
N LEU A 184 -7.99 -4.34 -4.67
CA LEU A 184 -9.34 -4.23 -5.17
C LEU A 184 -9.74 -2.74 -5.38
N PRO A 185 -10.86 -2.46 -6.06
CA PRO A 185 -11.42 -1.11 -6.13
C PRO A 185 -11.58 -0.49 -4.74
N LEU A 186 -11.52 0.84 -4.65
CA LEU A 186 -11.53 1.61 -3.41
C LEU A 186 -10.32 1.35 -2.51
N LEU A 187 -9.21 0.83 -3.05
CA LEU A 187 -7.98 0.51 -2.33
C LEU A 187 -8.20 -0.52 -1.20
N LEU A 188 -9.18 -1.38 -1.33
CA LEU A 188 -9.32 -2.55 -0.48
C LEU A 188 -8.22 -3.56 -0.83
N ILE A 189 -7.67 -4.21 0.17
CA ILE A 189 -6.68 -5.28 -0.01
C ILE A 189 -7.35 -6.59 0.32
N GLY A 190 -7.44 -7.46 -0.67
CA GLY A 190 -7.81 -8.86 -0.47
C GLY A 190 -6.55 -9.70 -0.36
N ASP A 191 -6.44 -10.49 0.68
CA ASP A 191 -5.36 -11.45 0.91
C ASP A 191 -5.93 -12.86 0.89
N ALA A 192 -5.29 -13.75 0.15
CA ALA A 192 -5.62 -15.18 0.12
C ALA A 192 -4.33 -15.96 0.35
N ARG A 193 -4.30 -16.78 1.41
CA ARG A 193 -3.12 -17.55 1.78
C ARG A 193 -3.44 -18.96 2.21
N ILE A 194 -2.44 -19.81 2.13
CA ILE A 194 -2.42 -21.16 2.65
C ILE A 194 -1.16 -21.35 3.50
N ASP A 195 -1.29 -22.02 4.62
CA ASP A 195 -0.17 -22.33 5.51
C ASP A 195 0.39 -23.74 5.27
N THR A 196 1.50 -24.06 5.96
CA THR A 196 2.16 -25.38 5.89
C THR A 196 1.30 -26.51 6.42
N ASP A 197 0.29 -26.23 7.24
CA ASP A 197 -0.68 -27.21 7.74
C ASP A 197 -1.85 -27.42 6.77
N GLY A 198 -1.87 -26.71 5.63
CA GLY A 198 -2.94 -26.77 4.62
C GLY A 198 -4.19 -25.99 5.01
N LYS A 199 -4.10 -25.06 5.97
CA LYS A 199 -5.22 -24.18 6.32
C LYS A 199 -5.24 -23.00 5.36
N ALA A 200 -6.45 -22.67 4.90
CA ALA A 200 -6.69 -21.52 4.04
C ALA A 200 -7.25 -20.35 4.84
N ARG A 201 -6.75 -19.13 4.59
CA ARG A 201 -7.26 -17.89 5.17
C ARG A 201 -7.52 -16.89 4.04
N LEU A 202 -8.67 -16.24 4.10
CA LEU A 202 -8.99 -15.07 3.30
C LEU A 202 -9.12 -13.87 4.24
N GLN A 203 -8.57 -12.74 3.85
CA GLN A 203 -8.62 -11.49 4.61
C GLN A 203 -9.01 -10.36 3.68
N LEU A 204 -9.77 -9.43 4.20
CA LEU A 204 -10.09 -8.16 3.56
C LEU A 204 -9.75 -7.03 4.52
N GLU A 205 -8.94 -6.09 4.06
CA GLU A 205 -8.47 -5.00 4.90
C GLU A 205 -8.40 -3.68 4.14
N ARG A 206 -8.41 -2.61 4.90
CA ARG A 206 -8.06 -1.28 4.42
C ARG A 206 -7.62 -0.41 5.61
N ASP A 207 -6.41 0.12 5.53
CA ASP A 207 -5.75 0.76 6.68
C ASP A 207 -5.91 2.27 6.75
N ASP A 208 -6.17 2.95 5.66
CA ASP A 208 -6.19 4.41 5.63
C ASP A 208 -7.39 4.96 4.84
N ILE A 209 -8.57 4.90 5.46
CA ILE A 209 -9.78 5.50 4.89
C ILE A 209 -9.90 6.94 5.40
N PRO A 210 -9.74 7.96 4.55
CA PRO A 210 -9.88 9.34 4.97
C PRO A 210 -11.34 9.71 5.22
N LEU A 211 -11.72 9.90 6.49
CA LEU A 211 -13.01 10.46 6.86
C LEU A 211 -12.98 11.99 6.83
N THR A 212 -11.86 12.56 7.27
CA THR A 212 -11.56 14.00 7.16
C THR A 212 -10.07 14.16 6.79
N SER A 213 -9.58 15.39 6.71
CA SER A 213 -8.15 15.66 6.47
C SER A 213 -7.22 15.08 7.55
N ARG A 214 -7.73 14.84 8.77
CA ARG A 214 -6.95 14.34 9.90
C ARG A 214 -7.49 13.06 10.54
N LEU A 215 -8.75 12.71 10.30
CA LEU A 215 -9.35 11.51 10.86
C LEU A 215 -9.33 10.38 9.84
N ARG A 216 -8.76 9.26 10.22
CA ARG A 216 -8.59 8.06 9.41
C ARG A 216 -9.27 6.87 10.07
N LEU A 217 -9.85 6.02 9.25
CA LEU A 217 -10.46 4.76 9.65
C LEU A 217 -9.68 3.60 9.04
N SER A 218 -9.46 2.55 9.80
CA SER A 218 -8.94 1.27 9.33
C SER A 218 -9.88 0.14 9.72
N PHE A 219 -9.87 -0.94 8.95
CA PHE A 219 -10.54 -2.17 9.32
C PHE A 219 -9.86 -3.38 8.70
N SER A 220 -9.96 -4.51 9.37
CA SER A 220 -9.57 -5.82 8.88
C SER A 220 -10.60 -6.86 9.29
N LEU A 221 -10.85 -7.83 8.43
CA LEU A 221 -11.69 -8.98 8.72
C LEU A 221 -11.16 -10.21 7.97
N ASN A 222 -11.23 -11.39 8.60
CA ASN A 222 -10.75 -12.61 7.99
C ASN A 222 -11.67 -13.81 8.23
N THR A 223 -11.38 -14.90 7.54
CA THR A 223 -12.15 -16.16 7.65
C THR A 223 -11.93 -16.92 8.96
N ASP A 224 -10.92 -16.56 9.74
CA ASP A 224 -10.68 -17.09 11.08
C ASP A 224 -11.56 -16.41 12.13
N ARG A 225 -12.47 -15.53 11.67
CA ARG A 225 -13.40 -14.71 12.48
C ARG A 225 -12.72 -13.63 13.29
N ASP A 226 -11.49 -13.30 12.97
CA ASP A 226 -10.84 -12.13 13.53
C ASP A 226 -11.29 -10.89 12.76
N TYR A 227 -11.58 -9.85 13.50
CA TYR A 227 -11.92 -8.54 12.94
C TYR A 227 -11.38 -7.43 13.83
N SER A 228 -10.96 -6.38 13.18
CA SER A 228 -10.49 -5.18 13.85
C SER A 228 -11.04 -3.92 13.18
N VAL A 229 -11.20 -2.88 13.96
CA VAL A 229 -11.55 -1.54 13.50
C VAL A 229 -10.72 -0.54 14.28
N GLY A 230 -10.10 0.39 13.59
CA GLY A 230 -9.30 1.45 14.17
C GLY A 230 -9.71 2.83 13.69
N LEU A 231 -9.60 3.81 14.56
CA LEU A 231 -9.68 5.22 14.22
C LEU A 231 -8.42 5.90 14.73
N HIS A 232 -7.79 6.73 13.90
CA HIS A 232 -6.69 7.55 14.34
C HIS A 232 -6.84 8.99 13.87
N TYR A 233 -6.48 9.92 14.78
CA TYR A 233 -6.49 11.34 14.53
C TYR A 233 -5.07 11.87 14.44
N ILE A 234 -4.70 12.38 13.27
CA ILE A 234 -3.35 12.86 12.96
C ILE A 234 -3.09 14.18 13.68
N LEU A 235 -2.12 14.18 14.59
CA LEU A 235 -1.62 15.38 15.27
C LEU A 235 -0.48 16.04 14.48
N THR A 236 0.51 15.23 14.08
CA THR A 236 1.67 15.64 13.28
C THR A 236 1.92 14.58 12.19
N SER A 237 2.94 14.78 11.35
CA SER A 237 3.37 13.79 10.36
C SER A 237 3.84 12.45 10.95
N HIS A 238 4.18 12.42 12.24
CA HIS A 238 4.75 11.25 12.91
C HIS A 238 3.96 10.78 14.12
N LEU A 239 2.92 11.50 14.52
CA LEU A 239 2.17 11.21 15.72
C LEU A 239 0.67 11.34 15.50
N SER A 240 -0.07 10.32 15.91
CA SER A 240 -1.53 10.29 15.91
C SER A 240 -2.05 9.78 17.26
N VAL A 241 -3.24 10.20 17.64
CA VAL A 241 -4.01 9.57 18.71
C VAL A 241 -4.87 8.48 18.09
N SER A 242 -4.85 7.29 18.67
CA SER A 242 -5.55 6.11 18.15
C SER A 242 -6.61 5.61 19.11
N THR A 243 -7.63 4.99 18.57
CA THR A 243 -8.50 4.08 19.29
C THR A 243 -8.80 2.89 18.42
N ASN A 244 -8.75 1.71 18.97
CA ASN A 244 -8.95 0.48 18.24
C ASN A 244 -9.89 -0.47 18.98
N TYR A 245 -10.55 -1.32 18.24
CA TYR A 245 -11.24 -2.49 18.73
C TYR A 245 -10.81 -3.70 17.92
N ASP A 246 -10.39 -4.73 18.59
CA ASP A 246 -10.04 -6.02 18.01
C ASP A 246 -10.74 -7.11 18.85
N ASN A 247 -11.25 -8.15 18.19
CA ASN A 247 -11.98 -9.20 18.91
C ASN A 247 -11.10 -9.99 19.91
N ASN A 248 -9.77 -9.98 19.76
CA ASN A 248 -8.83 -10.62 20.67
C ASN A 248 -8.31 -9.66 21.74
N LEU A 249 -7.96 -8.43 21.36
CA LEU A 249 -7.41 -7.41 22.26
C LEU A 249 -8.48 -6.51 22.91
N HIS A 250 -9.72 -6.51 22.38
CA HIS A 250 -10.81 -5.63 22.79
C HIS A 250 -10.48 -4.13 22.60
N TRP A 251 -11.16 -3.25 23.31
CA TRP A 251 -10.97 -1.81 23.18
C TRP A 251 -9.60 -1.35 23.67
N GLY A 252 -8.96 -0.49 22.87
CA GLY A 252 -7.74 0.20 23.18
C GLY A 252 -7.77 1.66 22.77
N VAL A 253 -7.02 2.48 23.50
CA VAL A 253 -6.74 3.88 23.17
C VAL A 253 -5.24 4.08 23.31
N GLY A 254 -4.63 4.78 22.38
CA GLY A 254 -3.18 4.88 22.34
C GLY A 254 -2.62 6.04 21.55
N LEU A 255 -1.33 5.94 21.34
CA LEU A 255 -0.55 6.84 20.49
C LEU A 255 0.11 6.02 19.39
N MET A 256 -0.16 6.39 18.17
CA MET A 256 0.44 5.79 16.98
C MET A 256 1.60 6.64 16.49
N LEU A 257 2.76 6.01 16.33
CA LEU A 257 3.96 6.59 15.74
C LEU A 257 4.12 6.09 14.31
N THR A 258 4.40 7.00 13.40
CA THR A 258 4.67 6.73 11.98
C THR A 258 6.04 7.27 11.60
N TYR A 259 6.85 6.40 10.97
CA TYR A 259 8.19 6.74 10.44
C TYR A 259 8.30 6.36 8.97
#